data_fe61b6f45808cebdf8038be521ad4ae4
#
_entry.id   fe61b6f45808cebdf8038be521ad4ae4
#
_cell.length_a   1.000
_cell.length_b   1.000
_cell.length_c   1.000
_cell.angle_alpha   90.00
_cell.angle_beta   90.00
_cell.angle_gamma   90.00
#
_symmetry.space_group_name_H-M   'P 1'
#
loop_
_entity.id
_entity.type
_entity.pdbx_description
1 polymer ?
#
loop_
_entity_poly.entity_id
_entity_poly.type
_entity_poly.pdbx_seq_one_letter_code
_entity_poly.pdbx_strand_id
1 'polypeptide(L)'
;MTPSLLIVTMGTDAVAPARMPYELSSAGFNVTLLAPRDALATHTAFVDKIGYFPPDVTLYQWVQAVAGAVRAVRPALILPGDDVAVRTLMQLALRPPEGLRSDVRDELAGVVRRSLGPPSSWTDSIDKSRLFDVARRAGVPIADGDVAEREHDAAAIAAHLGYPVIVRPSRGSGGKGSARCDSEAELRSAIRLAPSPDGLDTGEPQRFVIQRFIDGRVVNRAALAWNGVEIAGFTRGRLETHPGPLGPASVVEFVGLPAVRDANLRLFAALDLHGLVGAQYMIEPDRGAALLIEIHRRMLPATHAGRLVGVDLAAALRACVDGVPWTGPTDLPGGTGRRIALFPQEWYRDPESAWLATLPSDAPWHDPRLFEAMLKIPYATNAVPVRELISPGP
;
A
#
# COMPACT_ATOMS: atom_id res chain seq x y z
N MET A 1 -2.46 26.88 15.16
CA MET A 1 -1.78 25.75 15.87
C MET A 1 -1.23 24.79 14.82
N THR A 2 -0.05 24.25 15.04
CA THR A 2 0.54 23.21 14.14
C THR A 2 -0.33 21.96 14.21
N PRO A 3 -0.87 21.46 13.07
CA PRO A 3 -1.70 20.27 13.06
C PRO A 3 -0.87 19.03 13.38
N SER A 4 -1.47 18.12 14.15
CA SER A 4 -0.84 16.85 14.53
C SER A 4 -1.31 15.71 13.65
N LEU A 5 -0.42 14.78 13.33
CA LEU A 5 -0.72 13.53 12.65
C LEU A 5 -0.35 12.34 13.55
N LEU A 6 -1.12 11.28 13.49
CA LEU A 6 -0.81 10.01 14.17
C LEU A 6 -0.52 8.93 13.12
N ILE A 7 0.73 8.49 13.03
CA ILE A 7 1.09 7.33 12.23
C ILE A 7 0.88 6.07 13.09
N VAL A 8 0.16 5.09 12.55
CA VAL A 8 -0.08 3.80 13.21
C VAL A 8 0.43 2.70 12.31
N THR A 9 1.36 1.88 12.78
CA THR A 9 1.89 0.72 12.04
C THR A 9 1.94 -0.51 12.93
N MET A 10 1.68 -1.68 12.35
CA MET A 10 1.79 -2.98 13.00
C MET A 10 3.02 -3.76 12.52
N GLY A 11 3.52 -3.44 11.31
CA GLY A 11 4.70 -4.06 10.74
C GLY A 11 6.00 -3.53 11.34
N THR A 12 6.94 -4.44 11.58
CA THR A 12 8.27 -4.09 12.13
C THR A 12 9.23 -3.60 11.04
N ASP A 13 9.05 -4.01 9.80
CA ASP A 13 9.90 -3.73 8.64
C ASP A 13 9.30 -2.70 7.65
N ALA A 14 8.18 -2.09 8.02
CA ALA A 14 7.46 -1.16 7.15
C ALA A 14 8.29 0.11 6.86
N VAL A 15 8.68 0.31 5.59
CA VAL A 15 9.53 1.43 5.15
C VAL A 15 8.76 2.76 5.13
N ALA A 16 7.52 2.78 4.65
CA ALA A 16 6.76 4.03 4.53
C ALA A 16 6.61 4.79 5.85
N PRO A 17 6.17 4.18 6.98
CA PRO A 17 6.05 4.88 8.25
C PRO A 17 7.41 5.30 8.85
N ALA A 18 8.52 4.72 8.39
CA ALA A 18 9.87 5.13 8.78
C ALA A 18 10.38 6.35 7.98
N ARG A 19 10.01 6.44 6.70
CA ARG A 19 10.52 7.47 5.77
C ARG A 19 9.65 8.73 5.75
N MET A 20 8.33 8.60 5.88
CA MET A 20 7.40 9.72 5.78
C MET A 20 7.47 10.75 6.92
N PRO A 21 7.89 10.44 8.16
CA PRO A 21 7.98 11.44 9.20
C PRO A 21 8.82 12.66 8.83
N TYR A 22 9.95 12.49 8.15
CA TYR A 22 10.75 13.61 7.66
C TYR A 22 9.97 14.53 6.71
N GLU A 23 9.26 13.97 5.75
CA GLU A 23 8.46 14.73 4.78
C GLU A 23 7.30 15.46 5.47
N LEU A 24 6.61 14.79 6.39
CA LEU A 24 5.49 15.35 7.15
C LEU A 24 5.96 16.46 8.11
N SER A 25 7.05 16.24 8.83
CA SER A 25 7.65 17.26 9.69
C SER A 25 8.12 18.48 8.88
N SER A 26 8.75 18.25 7.71
CA SER A 26 9.17 19.30 6.79
C SER A 26 7.98 20.12 6.24
N ALA A 27 6.82 19.49 6.09
CA ALA A 27 5.56 20.16 5.72
C ALA A 27 4.88 20.89 6.91
N GLY A 28 5.49 20.87 8.10
CA GLY A 28 5.03 21.59 9.28
C GLY A 28 3.97 20.85 10.10
N PHE A 29 3.95 19.52 10.08
CA PHE A 29 3.13 18.72 10.99
C PHE A 29 3.90 18.33 12.25
N ASN A 30 3.19 18.22 13.37
CA ASN A 30 3.66 17.46 14.52
C ASN A 30 3.34 15.98 14.27
N VAL A 31 4.34 15.10 14.31
CA VAL A 31 4.19 13.69 13.98
C VAL A 31 4.28 12.84 15.25
N THR A 32 3.24 12.07 15.53
CA THR A 32 3.25 11.04 16.58
C THR A 32 3.22 9.68 15.92
N LEU A 33 4.06 8.77 16.39
CA LEU A 33 4.12 7.38 15.94
C LEU A 33 3.57 6.44 17.02
N LEU A 34 2.76 5.48 16.62
CA LEU A 34 2.34 4.36 17.44
C LEU A 34 2.71 3.05 16.72
N ALA A 35 3.64 2.28 17.27
CA ALA A 35 4.26 1.14 16.61
C ALA A 35 4.75 0.06 17.59
N PRO A 36 5.06 -1.17 17.14
CA PRO A 36 5.89 -2.11 17.90
C PRO A 36 7.25 -1.50 18.27
N ARG A 37 7.83 -1.94 19.39
CA ARG A 37 9.11 -1.38 19.88
C ARG A 37 10.28 -1.60 18.93
N ASP A 38 10.28 -2.70 18.21
CA ASP A 38 11.27 -3.12 17.24
C ASP A 38 10.98 -2.66 15.81
N ALA A 39 9.95 -1.84 15.63
CA ALA A 39 9.60 -1.34 14.31
C ALA A 39 10.68 -0.37 13.78
N LEU A 40 11.02 -0.51 12.48
CA LEU A 40 11.94 0.38 11.77
C LEU A 40 11.56 1.85 11.96
N ALA A 41 10.28 2.15 11.95
CA ALA A 41 9.75 3.50 12.11
C ALA A 41 10.12 4.16 13.47
N THR A 42 10.51 3.38 14.48
CA THR A 42 10.92 3.94 15.79
C THR A 42 12.31 4.56 15.79
N HIS A 43 13.09 4.33 14.75
CA HIS A 43 14.45 4.82 14.60
C HIS A 43 14.55 6.21 13.95
N THR A 44 13.48 6.72 13.33
CA THR A 44 13.52 8.06 12.74
C THR A 44 13.58 9.16 13.81
N ALA A 45 14.38 10.20 13.56
CA ALA A 45 14.49 11.38 14.41
C ALA A 45 13.35 12.40 14.21
N PHE A 46 12.47 12.20 13.22
CA PHE A 46 11.45 13.16 12.79
C PHE A 46 10.05 12.87 13.33
N VAL A 47 9.97 12.21 14.50
CA VAL A 47 8.75 12.05 15.27
C VAL A 47 8.82 12.80 16.58
N ASP A 48 7.78 13.56 16.92
CA ASP A 48 7.73 14.33 18.16
C ASP A 48 7.45 13.43 19.37
N LYS A 49 6.69 12.37 19.17
CA LYS A 49 6.30 11.41 20.22
C LYS A 49 6.21 10.01 19.66
N ILE A 50 6.64 9.02 20.46
CA ILE A 50 6.51 7.61 20.14
C ILE A 50 5.72 6.92 21.26
N GLY A 51 4.63 6.27 20.89
CA GLY A 51 3.93 5.28 21.70
C GLY A 51 4.25 3.87 21.21
N TYR A 52 4.24 2.90 22.12
CA TYR A 52 4.58 1.53 21.75
C TYR A 52 3.42 0.58 22.02
N PHE A 53 3.20 -0.33 21.10
CA PHE A 53 2.39 -1.52 21.38
C PHE A 53 3.19 -2.52 22.21
N PRO A 54 2.54 -3.20 23.19
CA PRO A 54 3.19 -4.33 23.87
C PRO A 54 3.42 -5.48 22.87
N PRO A 55 4.39 -6.37 23.14
CA PRO A 55 4.47 -7.66 22.45
C PRO A 55 3.14 -8.41 22.58
N ASP A 56 2.77 -9.17 21.55
CA ASP A 56 1.54 -9.98 21.53
C ASP A 56 0.26 -9.17 21.87
N VAL A 57 0.19 -7.94 21.37
CA VAL A 57 -0.91 -7.03 21.62
C VAL A 57 -2.25 -7.64 21.18
N THR A 58 -3.19 -7.75 22.11
CA THR A 58 -4.57 -8.11 21.77
C THR A 58 -5.28 -6.98 21.05
N LEU A 59 -6.33 -7.28 20.29
CA LEU A 59 -7.15 -6.26 19.63
C LEU A 59 -7.64 -5.19 20.62
N TYR A 60 -8.07 -5.59 21.81
CA TYR A 60 -8.54 -4.67 22.84
C TYR A 60 -7.44 -3.71 23.33
N GLN A 61 -6.25 -4.23 23.62
CA GLN A 61 -5.08 -3.42 24.03
C GLN A 61 -4.64 -2.48 22.90
N TRP A 62 -4.67 -2.95 21.65
CA TRP A 62 -4.38 -2.14 20.48
C TRP A 62 -5.36 -0.96 20.37
N VAL A 63 -6.66 -1.23 20.51
CA VAL A 63 -7.70 -0.20 20.49
C VAL A 63 -7.49 0.83 21.60
N GLN A 64 -7.18 0.37 22.83
CA GLN A 64 -6.88 1.28 23.95
C GLN A 64 -5.66 2.16 23.69
N ALA A 65 -4.59 1.59 23.10
CA ALA A 65 -3.40 2.34 22.76
C ALA A 65 -3.69 3.43 21.70
N VAL A 66 -4.44 3.08 20.64
CA VAL A 66 -4.86 4.06 19.62
C VAL A 66 -5.76 5.13 20.22
N ALA A 67 -6.73 4.76 21.05
CA ALA A 67 -7.62 5.70 21.75
C ALA A 67 -6.84 6.65 22.66
N GLY A 68 -5.88 6.12 23.42
CA GLY A 68 -5.01 6.91 24.27
C GLY A 68 -4.18 7.92 23.47
N ALA A 69 -3.59 7.47 22.35
CA ALA A 69 -2.83 8.33 21.45
C ALA A 69 -3.71 9.43 20.82
N VAL A 70 -4.90 9.08 20.33
CA VAL A 70 -5.85 10.04 19.74
C VAL A 70 -6.22 11.12 20.76
N ARG A 71 -6.53 10.75 22.00
CA ARG A 71 -6.87 11.72 23.07
C ARG A 71 -5.69 12.60 23.47
N ALA A 72 -4.49 12.02 23.51
CA ALA A 72 -3.28 12.74 23.93
C ALA A 72 -2.82 13.78 22.91
N VAL A 73 -2.96 13.49 21.60
CA VAL A 73 -2.42 14.36 20.54
C VAL A 73 -3.49 15.03 19.68
N ARG A 74 -4.76 14.58 19.76
CA ARG A 74 -5.90 15.10 18.98
C ARG A 74 -5.53 15.27 17.49
N PRO A 75 -5.16 14.18 16.81
CA PRO A 75 -4.62 14.29 15.47
C PRO A 75 -5.68 14.77 14.48
N ALA A 76 -5.28 15.57 13.51
CA ALA A 76 -6.10 15.91 12.37
C ALA A 76 -6.48 14.65 11.60
N LEU A 77 -5.48 13.76 11.36
CA LEU A 77 -5.64 12.49 10.68
C LEU A 77 -4.79 11.39 11.35
N ILE A 78 -5.26 10.14 11.18
CA ILE A 78 -4.45 8.93 11.39
C ILE A 78 -3.93 8.48 10.02
N LEU A 79 -2.62 8.24 9.91
CA LEU A 79 -1.97 7.71 8.72
C LEU A 79 -1.57 6.25 8.97
N PRO A 80 -2.27 5.26 8.37
CA PRO A 80 -1.86 3.88 8.51
C PRO A 80 -0.54 3.62 7.77
N GLY A 81 0.38 2.93 8.43
CA GLY A 81 1.70 2.60 7.90
C GLY A 81 1.74 1.30 7.10
N ASP A 82 0.76 0.43 7.32
CA ASP A 82 0.67 -0.89 6.68
C ASP A 82 -0.80 -1.34 6.50
N ASP A 83 -1.00 -2.43 5.76
CA ASP A 83 -2.33 -2.95 5.45
C ASP A 83 -3.06 -3.53 6.68
N VAL A 84 -2.32 -4.02 7.68
CA VAL A 84 -2.90 -4.50 8.93
C VAL A 84 -3.49 -3.34 9.71
N ALA A 85 -2.75 -2.23 9.83
CA ALA A 85 -3.24 -1.02 10.46
C ALA A 85 -4.48 -0.46 9.74
N VAL A 86 -4.50 -0.44 8.39
CA VAL A 86 -5.69 -0.03 7.61
C VAL A 86 -6.91 -0.85 8.02
N ARG A 87 -6.81 -2.18 7.95
CA ARG A 87 -7.93 -3.08 8.22
C ARG A 87 -8.40 -2.99 9.67
N THR A 88 -7.45 -2.91 10.60
CA THR A 88 -7.80 -2.83 12.03
C THR A 88 -8.50 -1.50 12.36
N LEU A 89 -8.06 -0.38 11.78
CA LEU A 89 -8.73 0.91 11.92
C LEU A 89 -10.14 0.89 11.34
N MET A 90 -10.32 0.31 10.16
CA MET A 90 -11.64 0.14 9.53
C MET A 90 -12.56 -0.72 10.40
N GLN A 91 -12.07 -1.85 10.89
CA GLN A 91 -12.83 -2.75 11.76
C GLN A 91 -13.24 -2.04 13.05
N LEU A 92 -12.32 -1.30 13.66
CA LEU A 92 -12.59 -0.51 14.86
C LEU A 92 -13.72 0.50 14.67
N ALA A 93 -13.74 1.17 13.51
CA ALA A 93 -14.77 2.16 13.22
C ALA A 93 -16.12 1.56 12.82
N LEU A 94 -16.14 0.33 12.27
CA LEU A 94 -17.35 -0.39 11.86
C LEU A 94 -17.94 -1.25 12.98
N ARG A 95 -17.07 -1.93 13.72
CA ARG A 95 -17.44 -2.91 14.76
C ARG A 95 -16.51 -2.74 15.97
N PRO A 96 -16.70 -1.68 16.76
CA PRO A 96 -15.87 -1.44 17.93
C PRO A 96 -16.02 -2.58 18.94
N PRO A 97 -14.95 -2.96 19.65
CA PRO A 97 -15.01 -3.98 20.68
C PRO A 97 -16.04 -3.65 21.77
N GLU A 98 -16.71 -4.68 22.29
CA GLU A 98 -17.59 -4.54 23.46
C GLU A 98 -16.80 -3.99 24.66
N GLY A 99 -17.46 -3.21 25.52
CA GLY A 99 -16.83 -2.59 26.70
C GLY A 99 -16.10 -1.27 26.46
N LEU A 100 -15.95 -0.80 25.20
CA LEU A 100 -15.49 0.55 24.94
C LEU A 100 -16.58 1.57 25.30
N ARG A 101 -16.21 2.60 26.07
CA ARG A 101 -17.11 3.75 26.36
C ARG A 101 -17.57 4.40 25.06
N SER A 102 -18.81 4.85 25.02
CA SER A 102 -19.42 5.44 23.82
C SER A 102 -18.65 6.66 23.29
N ASP A 103 -18.21 7.54 24.21
CA ASP A 103 -17.43 8.74 23.86
C ASP A 103 -16.09 8.40 23.16
N VAL A 104 -15.40 7.33 23.64
CA VAL A 104 -14.16 6.82 23.04
C VAL A 104 -14.40 6.25 21.66
N ARG A 105 -15.45 5.46 21.53
CA ARG A 105 -15.84 4.81 20.28
C ARG A 105 -16.18 5.86 19.21
N ASP A 106 -16.99 6.85 19.57
CA ASP A 106 -17.43 7.89 18.63
C ASP A 106 -16.25 8.78 18.18
N GLU A 107 -15.34 9.13 19.11
CA GLU A 107 -14.12 9.88 18.81
C GLU A 107 -13.21 9.11 17.84
N LEU A 108 -12.95 7.82 18.10
CA LEU A 108 -12.15 6.96 17.25
C LEU A 108 -12.79 6.78 15.87
N ALA A 109 -14.07 6.45 15.80
CA ALA A 109 -14.77 6.30 14.53
C ALA A 109 -14.75 7.62 13.74
N GLY A 110 -14.88 8.75 14.41
CA GLY A 110 -14.81 10.08 13.80
C GLY A 110 -13.45 10.34 13.15
N VAL A 111 -12.35 10.12 13.87
CA VAL A 111 -11.01 10.36 13.32
C VAL A 111 -10.65 9.37 12.22
N VAL A 112 -11.04 8.08 12.34
CA VAL A 112 -10.81 7.08 11.29
C VAL A 112 -11.55 7.45 10.00
N ARG A 113 -12.82 7.88 10.09
CA ARG A 113 -13.59 8.34 8.92
C ARG A 113 -12.95 9.57 8.26
N ARG A 114 -12.48 10.54 9.05
CA ARG A 114 -11.74 11.69 8.48
C ARG A 114 -10.45 11.28 7.79
N SER A 115 -9.83 10.19 8.24
CA SER A 115 -8.53 9.75 7.74
C SER A 115 -8.62 8.85 6.50
N LEU A 116 -9.64 7.99 6.46
CA LEU A 116 -9.80 6.96 5.43
C LEU A 116 -11.01 7.19 4.51
N GLY A 117 -11.74 8.28 4.70
CA GLY A 117 -12.97 8.57 3.94
C GLY A 117 -14.17 7.72 4.40
N PRO A 118 -15.24 7.67 3.60
CA PRO A 118 -16.51 7.06 4.00
C PRO A 118 -16.43 5.53 4.12
N PRO A 119 -17.06 4.95 5.16
CA PRO A 119 -17.08 3.50 5.36
C PRO A 119 -17.70 2.69 4.22
N SER A 120 -18.56 3.30 3.41
CA SER A 120 -19.25 2.65 2.28
C SER A 120 -18.28 2.09 1.23
N SER A 121 -17.07 2.66 1.10
CA SER A 121 -16.07 2.22 0.12
C SER A 121 -14.96 1.34 0.71
N TRP A 122 -14.99 1.08 2.03
CA TRP A 122 -13.86 0.38 2.65
C TRP A 122 -13.75 -1.08 2.20
N THR A 123 -14.84 -1.84 2.32
CA THR A 123 -14.84 -3.25 1.89
C THR A 123 -14.52 -3.39 0.40
N ASP A 124 -15.06 -2.51 -0.43
CA ASP A 124 -14.84 -2.53 -1.88
C ASP A 124 -13.38 -2.25 -2.26
N SER A 125 -12.65 -1.52 -1.43
CA SER A 125 -11.25 -1.18 -1.70
C SER A 125 -10.23 -2.22 -1.22
N ILE A 126 -10.59 -3.06 -0.23
CA ILE A 126 -9.67 -4.06 0.35
C ILE A 126 -9.92 -5.48 -0.16
N ASP A 127 -11.06 -5.75 -0.81
CA ASP A 127 -11.39 -7.01 -1.46
C ASP A 127 -11.28 -6.84 -2.98
N LYS A 128 -10.31 -7.54 -3.60
CA LYS A 128 -10.01 -7.41 -5.03
C LYS A 128 -11.19 -7.76 -5.92
N SER A 129 -12.05 -8.70 -5.50
CA SER A 129 -13.24 -9.07 -6.27
C SER A 129 -14.24 -7.92 -6.35
N ARG A 130 -14.48 -7.25 -5.23
CA ARG A 130 -15.35 -6.06 -5.14
C ARG A 130 -14.71 -4.85 -5.82
N LEU A 131 -13.41 -4.67 -5.66
CA LEU A 131 -12.64 -3.59 -6.30
C LEU A 131 -12.77 -3.65 -7.82
N PHE A 132 -12.71 -4.84 -8.41
CA PHE A 132 -12.84 -4.99 -9.85
C PHE A 132 -14.25 -4.70 -10.35
N ASP A 133 -15.28 -4.96 -9.56
CA ASP A 133 -16.64 -4.54 -9.89
C ASP A 133 -16.80 -3.01 -9.85
N VAL A 134 -16.18 -2.36 -8.87
CA VAL A 134 -16.11 -0.88 -8.85
C VAL A 134 -15.35 -0.36 -10.07
N ALA A 135 -14.19 -0.95 -10.39
CA ALA A 135 -13.37 -0.56 -11.53
C ALA A 135 -14.16 -0.66 -12.84
N ARG A 136 -14.86 -1.78 -13.09
CA ARG A 136 -15.71 -1.96 -14.28
C ARG A 136 -16.78 -0.88 -14.38
N ARG A 137 -17.52 -0.62 -13.29
CA ARG A 137 -18.55 0.44 -13.27
C ARG A 137 -17.98 1.84 -13.49
N ALA A 138 -16.75 2.09 -13.01
CA ALA A 138 -16.06 3.37 -13.19
C ALA A 138 -15.35 3.49 -14.57
N GLY A 139 -15.42 2.47 -15.42
CA GLY A 139 -14.71 2.44 -16.69
C GLY A 139 -13.19 2.36 -16.55
N VAL A 140 -12.69 1.82 -15.42
CA VAL A 140 -11.25 1.58 -15.19
C VAL A 140 -10.91 0.20 -15.74
N PRO A 141 -9.93 0.09 -16.67
CA PRO A 141 -9.57 -1.19 -17.26
C PRO A 141 -9.01 -2.17 -16.23
N ILE A 142 -9.39 -3.44 -16.37
CA ILE A 142 -8.85 -4.59 -15.63
C ILE A 142 -8.51 -5.69 -16.63
N ALA A 143 -7.64 -6.62 -16.26
CA ALA A 143 -7.38 -7.79 -17.08
C ALA A 143 -8.64 -8.68 -17.17
N ASP A 144 -8.82 -9.33 -18.33
CA ASP A 144 -9.92 -10.29 -18.53
C ASP A 144 -9.86 -11.38 -17.46
N GLY A 145 -11.01 -11.72 -16.90
CA GLY A 145 -11.11 -12.72 -15.85
C GLY A 145 -12.35 -12.59 -15.00
N ASP A 146 -12.43 -13.48 -14.01
CA ASP A 146 -13.60 -13.56 -13.13
C ASP A 146 -13.22 -14.02 -11.73
N VAL A 147 -14.22 -14.10 -10.85
CA VAL A 147 -14.10 -14.47 -9.44
C VAL A 147 -14.58 -15.89 -9.23
N ALA A 148 -13.75 -16.72 -8.63
CA ALA A 148 -14.07 -18.08 -8.24
C ALA A 148 -14.30 -18.18 -6.73
N GLU A 149 -15.37 -18.87 -6.33
CA GLU A 149 -15.63 -19.22 -4.93
C GLU A 149 -15.04 -20.59 -4.57
N ARG A 150 -14.91 -21.48 -5.56
CA ARG A 150 -14.43 -22.85 -5.39
C ARG A 150 -13.34 -23.17 -6.40
N GLU A 151 -12.54 -24.18 -6.10
CA GLU A 151 -11.44 -24.63 -6.96
C GLU A 151 -11.91 -25.02 -8.37
N HIS A 152 -13.08 -25.68 -8.48
CA HIS A 152 -13.58 -26.09 -9.78
C HIS A 152 -14.08 -24.91 -10.63
N ASP A 153 -14.64 -23.86 -10.00
CA ASP A 153 -15.04 -22.63 -10.69
C ASP A 153 -13.79 -21.93 -11.25
N ALA A 154 -12.70 -21.91 -10.47
CA ALA A 154 -11.43 -21.37 -10.92
C ALA A 154 -10.86 -22.10 -12.13
N ALA A 155 -10.93 -23.44 -12.15
CA ALA A 155 -10.49 -24.25 -13.28
C ALA A 155 -11.32 -23.97 -14.54
N ALA A 156 -12.64 -23.81 -14.41
CA ALA A 156 -13.52 -23.48 -15.53
C ALA A 156 -13.22 -22.08 -16.12
N ILE A 157 -13.00 -21.08 -15.25
CA ILE A 157 -12.60 -19.73 -15.68
C ILE A 157 -11.25 -19.77 -16.41
N ALA A 158 -10.26 -20.46 -15.84
CA ALA A 158 -8.93 -20.57 -16.44
C ALA A 158 -8.95 -21.30 -17.80
N ALA A 159 -9.75 -22.36 -17.92
CA ALA A 159 -9.94 -23.06 -19.18
C ALA A 159 -10.55 -22.16 -20.27
N HIS A 160 -11.48 -21.27 -19.89
CA HIS A 160 -12.06 -20.30 -20.81
C HIS A 160 -11.07 -19.22 -21.24
N LEU A 161 -10.24 -18.71 -20.30
CA LEU A 161 -9.24 -17.68 -20.58
C LEU A 161 -8.04 -18.19 -21.38
N GLY A 162 -7.72 -19.48 -21.24
CA GLY A 162 -6.46 -20.05 -21.69
C GLY A 162 -5.27 -19.76 -20.75
N TYR A 163 -4.38 -20.72 -20.58
CA TYR A 163 -3.15 -20.54 -19.79
C TYR A 163 -2.07 -19.76 -20.58
N PRO A 164 -1.20 -18.99 -19.91
CA PRO A 164 -1.11 -18.80 -18.47
C PRO A 164 -2.16 -17.86 -17.88
N VAL A 165 -2.57 -18.14 -16.65
CA VAL A 165 -3.43 -17.27 -15.85
C VAL A 165 -2.70 -16.78 -14.58
N ILE A 166 -3.19 -15.71 -13.97
CA ILE A 166 -2.81 -15.28 -12.63
C ILE A 166 -3.95 -15.57 -11.67
N VAL A 167 -3.67 -16.27 -10.56
CA VAL A 167 -4.60 -16.47 -9.45
C VAL A 167 -4.21 -15.55 -8.30
N ARG A 168 -5.20 -14.93 -7.67
CA ARG A 168 -4.98 -14.07 -6.50
C ARG A 168 -6.10 -14.26 -5.48
N PRO A 169 -5.79 -14.45 -4.19
CA PRO A 169 -6.79 -14.34 -3.14
C PRO A 169 -7.49 -12.97 -3.19
N SER A 170 -8.81 -12.94 -3.06
CA SER A 170 -9.57 -11.69 -3.10
C SER A 170 -9.17 -10.76 -1.95
N ARG A 171 -8.85 -11.32 -0.79
CA ARG A 171 -8.36 -10.63 0.40
C ARG A 171 -6.93 -11.07 0.70
N GLY A 172 -6.07 -10.12 1.00
CA GLY A 172 -4.66 -10.32 1.27
C GLY A 172 -3.82 -9.17 0.70
N SER A 173 -2.57 -9.05 1.16
CA SER A 173 -1.65 -7.99 0.81
C SER A 173 -0.27 -8.52 0.46
N GLY A 174 0.57 -7.69 -0.18
CA GLY A 174 1.96 -8.00 -0.47
C GLY A 174 2.17 -9.15 -1.45
N GLY A 175 1.18 -9.46 -2.30
CA GLY A 175 1.28 -10.55 -3.28
C GLY A 175 1.17 -11.96 -2.69
N LYS A 176 0.96 -12.10 -1.37
CA LYS A 176 0.84 -13.41 -0.71
C LYS A 176 -0.30 -14.23 -1.32
N GLY A 177 0.00 -15.47 -1.71
CA GLY A 177 -0.93 -16.38 -2.36
C GLY A 177 -1.26 -16.04 -3.82
N SER A 178 -0.61 -15.02 -4.41
CA SER A 178 -0.73 -14.74 -5.85
C SER A 178 0.26 -15.62 -6.62
N ALA A 179 -0.20 -16.27 -7.70
CA ALA A 179 0.63 -17.14 -8.51
C ALA A 179 0.27 -17.03 -9.99
N ARG A 180 1.29 -17.04 -10.86
CA ARG A 180 1.14 -17.37 -12.26
C ARG A 180 1.01 -18.89 -12.37
N CYS A 181 0.04 -19.35 -13.12
CA CYS A 181 -0.23 -20.75 -13.35
C CYS A 181 -0.21 -21.02 -14.86
N ASP A 182 0.66 -21.93 -15.27
CA ASP A 182 0.80 -22.35 -16.67
C ASP A 182 -0.07 -23.60 -16.98
N SER A 183 -0.70 -24.16 -15.93
CA SER A 183 -1.56 -25.36 -16.04
C SER A 183 -2.66 -25.38 -14.96
N GLU A 184 -3.68 -26.22 -15.17
CA GLU A 184 -4.74 -26.47 -14.19
C GLU A 184 -4.17 -27.08 -12.89
N ALA A 185 -3.18 -27.94 -12.96
CA ALA A 185 -2.54 -28.55 -11.80
C ALA A 185 -1.89 -27.49 -10.90
N GLU A 186 -1.18 -26.53 -11.49
CA GLU A 186 -0.58 -25.40 -10.78
C GLU A 186 -1.64 -24.49 -10.17
N LEU A 187 -2.71 -24.18 -10.91
CA LEU A 187 -3.83 -23.37 -10.41
C LEU A 187 -4.45 -24.01 -9.16
N ARG A 188 -4.78 -25.31 -9.23
CA ARG A 188 -5.35 -26.03 -8.09
C ARG A 188 -4.40 -26.05 -6.89
N SER A 189 -3.12 -26.25 -7.14
CA SER A 189 -2.09 -26.21 -6.09
C SER A 189 -2.01 -24.83 -5.44
N ALA A 190 -1.96 -23.76 -6.24
CA ALA A 190 -1.91 -22.38 -5.73
C ALA A 190 -3.13 -22.02 -4.88
N ILE A 191 -4.32 -22.46 -5.24
CA ILE A 191 -5.55 -22.24 -4.46
C ILE A 191 -5.48 -22.97 -3.11
N ARG A 192 -5.05 -24.24 -3.11
CA ARG A 192 -4.95 -25.03 -1.86
C ARG A 192 -3.88 -24.52 -0.89
N LEU A 193 -2.81 -23.95 -1.41
CA LEU A 193 -1.68 -23.41 -0.64
C LEU A 193 -1.88 -21.92 -0.28
N ALA A 194 -2.95 -21.30 -0.76
CA ALA A 194 -3.21 -19.90 -0.47
C ALA A 194 -3.35 -19.68 1.04
N PRO A 195 -2.73 -18.63 1.59
CA PRO A 195 -2.86 -18.32 3.01
C PRO A 195 -4.31 -17.98 3.36
N SER A 196 -4.65 -18.19 4.62
CA SER A 196 -5.93 -17.71 5.16
C SER A 196 -6.08 -16.20 4.92
N PRO A 197 -7.34 -15.73 4.76
CA PRO A 197 -7.56 -14.30 4.53
C PRO A 197 -6.97 -13.45 5.64
N ASP A 198 -6.06 -12.54 5.27
CA ASP A 198 -5.62 -11.49 6.19
C ASP A 198 -6.71 -10.43 6.32
N GLY A 199 -7.11 -10.07 7.52
CA GLY A 199 -7.83 -8.84 7.73
C GLY A 199 -9.22 -8.94 8.32
N LEU A 200 -10.11 -8.01 7.92
CA LEU A 200 -11.47 -7.92 8.46
C LEU A 200 -12.16 -9.28 8.35
N ASP A 201 -12.58 -9.82 9.51
CA ASP A 201 -13.48 -10.95 9.53
C ASP A 201 -14.84 -10.49 8.98
N THR A 202 -15.07 -10.77 7.72
CA THR A 202 -16.34 -10.47 7.06
C THR A 202 -17.36 -11.61 7.25
N GLY A 203 -16.92 -12.75 7.79
CA GLY A 203 -17.68 -13.99 7.80
C GLY A 203 -17.86 -14.63 6.40
N GLU A 204 -17.29 -14.02 5.36
CA GLU A 204 -17.36 -14.52 4.00
C GLU A 204 -16.19 -15.48 3.69
N PRO A 205 -16.40 -16.55 2.92
CA PRO A 205 -15.33 -17.44 2.50
C PRO A 205 -14.31 -16.70 1.63
N GLN A 206 -13.07 -17.23 1.59
CA GLN A 206 -12.05 -16.73 0.69
C GLN A 206 -12.47 -16.98 -0.76
N ARG A 207 -12.47 -15.93 -1.59
CA ARG A 207 -12.66 -16.00 -3.04
C ARG A 207 -11.32 -15.81 -3.74
N PHE A 208 -11.27 -16.22 -5.00
CA PHE A 208 -10.07 -16.09 -5.82
C PHE A 208 -10.41 -15.33 -7.10
N VAL A 209 -9.56 -14.40 -7.44
CA VAL A 209 -9.60 -13.69 -8.72
C VAL A 209 -8.70 -14.43 -9.70
N ILE A 210 -9.28 -14.91 -10.80
CA ILE A 210 -8.58 -15.60 -11.88
C ILE A 210 -8.58 -14.68 -13.08
N GLN A 211 -7.41 -14.31 -13.57
CA GLN A 211 -7.28 -13.41 -14.72
C GLN A 211 -6.25 -13.91 -15.73
N ARG A 212 -6.43 -13.50 -16.98
CA ARG A 212 -5.42 -13.69 -18.02
C ARG A 212 -4.09 -13.10 -17.54
N PHE A 213 -3.02 -13.86 -17.67
CA PHE A 213 -1.68 -13.35 -17.39
C PHE A 213 -1.29 -12.32 -18.44
N ILE A 214 -0.80 -11.16 -17.99
CA ILE A 214 -0.30 -10.09 -18.84
C ILE A 214 1.19 -9.98 -18.61
N ASP A 215 1.97 -10.21 -19.66
CA ASP A 215 3.42 -9.98 -19.62
C ASP A 215 3.68 -8.50 -19.93
N GLY A 216 3.51 -7.69 -18.91
CA GLY A 216 3.56 -6.23 -19.03
C GLY A 216 4.40 -5.59 -17.93
N ARG A 217 4.47 -4.28 -17.95
CA ARG A 217 5.21 -3.48 -16.97
C ARG A 217 4.30 -3.11 -15.79
N VAL A 218 4.69 -3.50 -14.58
CA VAL A 218 3.99 -3.06 -13.37
C VAL A 218 4.40 -1.62 -13.02
N VAL A 219 3.41 -0.77 -12.81
CA VAL A 219 3.59 0.59 -12.34
C VAL A 219 2.76 0.86 -11.10
N ASN A 220 3.25 1.76 -10.24
CA ASN A 220 2.56 2.19 -9.05
C ASN A 220 2.35 3.70 -9.10
N ARG A 221 1.11 4.15 -8.81
CA ARG A 221 0.83 5.56 -8.58
C ARG A 221 0.67 5.79 -7.09
N ALA A 222 1.53 6.63 -6.51
CA ALA A 222 1.38 7.17 -5.17
C ALA A 222 0.68 8.53 -5.29
N ALA A 223 -0.33 8.76 -4.45
CA ALA A 223 -1.12 9.98 -4.53
C ALA A 223 -1.66 10.42 -3.17
N LEU A 224 -2.02 11.71 -3.09
CA LEU A 224 -2.91 12.26 -2.10
C LEU A 224 -4.32 12.34 -2.71
N ALA A 225 -5.25 11.63 -2.12
CA ALA A 225 -6.68 11.75 -2.40
C ALA A 225 -7.36 12.56 -1.30
N TRP A 226 -8.30 13.43 -1.67
CA TRP A 226 -9.08 14.21 -0.73
C TRP A 226 -10.53 14.27 -1.20
N ASN A 227 -11.43 13.60 -0.46
CA ASN A 227 -12.85 13.47 -0.80
C ASN A 227 -13.06 13.01 -2.26
N GLY A 228 -12.42 11.91 -2.63
CA GLY A 228 -12.52 11.31 -3.96
C GLY A 228 -11.74 12.02 -5.08
N VAL A 229 -11.11 13.15 -4.80
CA VAL A 229 -10.31 13.90 -5.77
C VAL A 229 -8.83 13.65 -5.54
N GLU A 230 -8.09 13.30 -6.59
CA GLU A 230 -6.63 13.28 -6.53
C GLU A 230 -6.09 14.71 -6.54
N ILE A 231 -5.44 15.13 -5.46
CA ILE A 231 -4.85 16.46 -5.32
C ILE A 231 -3.48 16.53 -5.99
N ALA A 232 -2.66 15.50 -5.74
CA ALA A 232 -1.35 15.35 -6.35
C ALA A 232 -0.95 13.86 -6.37
N GLY A 233 -0.15 13.45 -7.34
CA GLY A 233 0.34 12.09 -7.45
C GLY A 233 1.47 11.95 -8.43
N PHE A 234 2.17 10.81 -8.38
CA PHE A 234 3.22 10.46 -9.32
C PHE A 234 3.22 8.98 -9.61
N THR A 235 3.62 8.62 -10.82
CA THR A 235 3.71 7.22 -11.26
C THR A 235 5.16 6.80 -11.37
N ARG A 236 5.47 5.60 -10.89
CA ARG A 236 6.76 4.95 -11.03
C ARG A 236 6.62 3.52 -11.53
N GLY A 237 7.48 3.13 -12.46
CA GLY A 237 7.63 1.75 -12.92
C GLY A 237 8.76 1.04 -12.19
N ARG A 238 8.67 -0.28 -12.06
CA ARG A 238 9.76 -1.11 -11.53
C ARG A 238 10.76 -1.36 -12.65
N LEU A 239 12.04 -1.20 -12.37
CA LEU A 239 13.15 -1.62 -13.25
C LEU A 239 13.82 -2.86 -12.69
N GLU A 240 14.08 -2.87 -11.36
CA GLU A 240 14.61 -4.02 -10.65
C GLU A 240 13.73 -4.34 -9.43
N THR A 241 13.74 -5.59 -9.01
CA THR A 241 12.98 -6.09 -7.85
C THR A 241 13.84 -7.02 -7.00
N HIS A 242 13.56 -7.10 -5.71
CA HIS A 242 14.26 -7.99 -4.79
C HIS A 242 13.27 -8.56 -3.75
N PRO A 243 13.31 -9.88 -3.50
CA PRO A 243 14.26 -10.92 -3.94
C PRO A 243 13.82 -11.67 -5.21
N GLY A 244 13.13 -11.14 -6.07
CA GLY A 244 12.76 -11.79 -7.33
C GLY A 244 11.70 -11.00 -8.08
N PRO A 245 11.21 -11.50 -9.20
CA PRO A 245 10.35 -10.73 -10.12
C PRO A 245 9.05 -10.21 -9.51
N LEU A 246 8.50 -10.90 -8.51
CA LEU A 246 7.29 -10.49 -7.80
C LEU A 246 7.58 -9.67 -6.52
N GLY A 247 8.85 -9.50 -6.19
CA GLY A 247 9.29 -8.73 -5.03
C GLY A 247 9.02 -7.22 -5.13
N PRO A 248 9.27 -6.48 -4.04
CA PRO A 248 9.25 -5.03 -4.07
C PRO A 248 10.32 -4.47 -5.01
N ALA A 249 10.09 -3.27 -5.55
CA ALA A 249 11.05 -2.60 -6.40
C ALA A 249 12.32 -2.24 -5.63
N SER A 250 13.49 -2.44 -6.25
CA SER A 250 14.78 -1.98 -5.77
C SER A 250 15.34 -0.84 -6.63
N VAL A 251 14.96 -0.77 -7.91
CA VAL A 251 15.19 0.38 -8.78
C VAL A 251 13.88 0.79 -9.42
N VAL A 252 13.61 2.08 -9.44
CA VAL A 252 12.40 2.64 -10.05
C VAL A 252 12.71 3.72 -11.07
N GLU A 253 11.81 3.86 -12.03
CA GLU A 253 11.78 4.97 -12.98
C GLU A 253 10.48 5.74 -12.83
N PHE A 254 10.57 7.06 -12.68
CA PHE A 254 9.41 7.95 -12.64
C PHE A 254 8.95 8.27 -14.05
N VAL A 255 7.67 8.01 -14.32
CA VAL A 255 7.10 8.06 -15.66
C VAL A 255 5.78 8.81 -15.69
N GLY A 256 5.59 9.67 -16.67
CA GLY A 256 4.30 10.29 -16.97
C GLY A 256 3.47 9.33 -17.82
N LEU A 257 2.41 8.77 -17.25
CA LEU A 257 1.50 7.85 -17.94
C LEU A 257 0.05 8.37 -17.82
N PRO A 258 -0.46 9.12 -18.81
CA PRO A 258 -1.82 9.66 -18.79
C PRO A 258 -2.89 8.60 -18.53
N ALA A 259 -2.78 7.41 -19.15
CA ALA A 259 -3.72 6.31 -18.94
C ALA A 259 -3.82 5.87 -17.46
N VAL A 260 -2.70 5.86 -16.73
CA VAL A 260 -2.68 5.55 -15.30
C VAL A 260 -3.34 6.66 -14.50
N ARG A 261 -3.04 7.92 -14.81
CA ARG A 261 -3.65 9.07 -14.14
C ARG A 261 -5.16 9.08 -14.33
N ASP A 262 -5.63 8.91 -15.57
CA ASP A 262 -7.07 8.92 -15.90
C ASP A 262 -7.82 7.76 -15.23
N ALA A 263 -7.22 6.56 -15.21
CA ALA A 263 -7.77 5.42 -14.48
C ALA A 263 -7.85 5.71 -12.97
N ASN A 264 -6.81 6.34 -12.42
CA ASN A 264 -6.72 6.68 -11.01
C ASN A 264 -7.77 7.73 -10.59
N LEU A 265 -7.96 8.77 -11.38
CA LEU A 265 -8.99 9.80 -11.14
C LEU A 265 -10.39 9.19 -11.06
N ARG A 266 -10.75 8.32 -12.01
CA ARG A 266 -12.05 7.63 -12.02
C ARG A 266 -12.20 6.68 -10.83
N LEU A 267 -11.15 5.93 -10.50
CA LEU A 267 -11.18 4.99 -9.38
C LEU A 267 -11.32 5.71 -8.03
N PHE A 268 -10.58 6.80 -7.85
CA PHE A 268 -10.60 7.57 -6.61
C PHE A 268 -11.95 8.23 -6.37
N ALA A 269 -12.56 8.77 -7.43
CA ALA A 269 -13.91 9.32 -7.34
C ALA A 269 -14.95 8.23 -7.03
N ALA A 270 -14.87 7.06 -7.68
CA ALA A 270 -15.80 5.95 -7.46
C ALA A 270 -15.73 5.36 -6.04
N LEU A 271 -14.56 5.40 -5.40
CA LEU A 271 -14.33 4.90 -4.05
C LEU A 271 -14.36 6.01 -2.98
N ASP A 272 -14.59 7.26 -3.37
CA ASP A 272 -14.48 8.43 -2.49
C ASP A 272 -13.24 8.36 -1.58
N LEU A 273 -12.07 8.17 -2.21
CA LEU A 273 -10.82 7.93 -1.49
C LEU A 273 -10.34 9.16 -0.75
N HIS A 274 -9.67 8.91 0.39
CA HIS A 274 -9.14 9.96 1.24
C HIS A 274 -7.79 9.58 1.83
N GLY A 275 -6.88 10.55 1.96
CA GLY A 275 -5.55 10.38 2.55
C GLY A 275 -4.45 10.02 1.55
N LEU A 276 -3.30 9.64 2.08
CA LEU A 276 -2.19 9.13 1.28
C LEU A 276 -2.47 7.69 0.85
N VAL A 277 -2.60 7.49 -0.44
CA VAL A 277 -3.05 6.23 -1.05
C VAL A 277 -2.15 5.83 -2.20
N GLY A 278 -2.30 4.59 -2.67
CA GLY A 278 -1.62 4.12 -3.87
C GLY A 278 -2.47 3.16 -4.68
N ALA A 279 -2.23 3.13 -5.98
CA ALA A 279 -2.81 2.15 -6.89
C ALA A 279 -1.73 1.50 -7.73
N GLN A 280 -1.92 0.22 -8.04
CA GLN A 280 -1.00 -0.56 -8.86
C GLN A 280 -1.68 -0.97 -10.15
N TYR A 281 -0.96 -0.80 -11.24
CA TYR A 281 -1.44 -1.11 -12.59
C TYR A 281 -0.45 -1.97 -13.34
N MET A 282 -0.95 -2.80 -14.25
CA MET A 282 -0.20 -3.45 -15.31
C MET A 282 -0.36 -2.65 -16.59
N ILE A 283 0.73 -2.24 -17.21
CA ILE A 283 0.66 -1.63 -18.54
C ILE A 283 0.72 -2.74 -19.58
N GLU A 284 -0.37 -2.88 -20.33
CA GLU A 284 -0.48 -3.85 -21.41
C GLU A 284 0.45 -3.45 -22.57
N PRO A 285 1.36 -4.32 -23.03
CA PRO A 285 2.39 -3.94 -24.01
C PRO A 285 1.82 -3.41 -25.32
N ASP A 286 0.79 -4.07 -25.86
CA ASP A 286 0.28 -3.80 -27.21
C ASP A 286 -0.62 -2.57 -27.29
N ARG A 287 -1.34 -2.26 -26.22
CA ARG A 287 -2.35 -1.20 -26.18
C ARG A 287 -2.00 -0.03 -25.29
N GLY A 288 -0.96 -0.17 -24.47
CA GLY A 288 -0.61 0.83 -23.45
C GLY A 288 -1.69 1.05 -22.39
N ALA A 289 -2.68 0.15 -22.30
CA ALA A 289 -3.76 0.26 -21.34
C ALA A 289 -3.25 0.04 -19.91
N ALA A 290 -3.74 0.86 -18.98
CA ALA A 290 -3.44 0.72 -17.57
C ALA A 290 -4.49 -0.18 -16.90
N LEU A 291 -4.16 -1.47 -16.71
CA LEU A 291 -5.04 -2.46 -16.11
C LEU A 291 -4.85 -2.46 -14.59
N LEU A 292 -5.92 -2.18 -13.84
CA LEU A 292 -5.87 -2.14 -12.37
C LEU A 292 -5.52 -3.51 -11.78
N ILE A 293 -4.55 -3.52 -10.85
CA ILE A 293 -4.16 -4.70 -10.07
C ILE A 293 -4.73 -4.63 -8.66
N GLU A 294 -4.43 -3.55 -7.93
CA GLU A 294 -4.87 -3.37 -6.56
C GLU A 294 -4.76 -1.90 -6.12
N ILE A 295 -5.35 -1.60 -4.97
CA ILE A 295 -5.28 -0.29 -4.33
C ILE A 295 -4.81 -0.43 -2.88
N HIS A 296 -4.12 0.58 -2.38
CA HIS A 296 -3.64 0.66 -1.01
C HIS A 296 -4.15 1.93 -0.36
N ARG A 297 -4.87 1.82 0.75
CA ARG A 297 -5.35 2.96 1.55
C ARG A 297 -4.30 3.39 2.59
N ARG A 298 -3.06 3.41 2.18
CA ARG A 298 -1.90 3.78 2.99
C ARG A 298 -0.78 4.32 2.13
N MET A 299 0.20 4.90 2.80
CA MET A 299 1.45 5.30 2.17
C MET A 299 2.15 4.09 1.52
N LEU A 300 2.58 4.23 0.27
CA LEU A 300 3.45 3.25 -0.39
C LEU A 300 4.90 3.39 0.10
N PRO A 301 5.73 2.33 0.03
CA PRO A 301 7.11 2.38 0.50
C PRO A 301 7.96 3.53 -0.06
N ALA A 302 7.68 3.98 -1.30
CA ALA A 302 8.37 5.09 -1.93
C ALA A 302 7.51 6.37 -2.05
N THR A 303 6.51 6.59 -1.19
CA THR A 303 5.69 7.81 -1.17
C THR A 303 6.54 9.06 -0.92
N HIS A 304 7.55 8.98 -0.06
CA HIS A 304 8.53 10.04 0.22
C HIS A 304 9.32 10.50 -1.03
N ALA A 305 9.53 9.59 -1.99
CA ALA A 305 10.33 9.89 -3.17
C ALA A 305 9.65 10.89 -4.15
N GLY A 306 8.38 11.20 -3.98
CA GLY A 306 7.69 12.22 -4.75
C GLY A 306 8.37 13.59 -4.69
N ARG A 307 8.87 13.99 -3.53
CA ARG A 307 9.60 15.24 -3.36
C ARG A 307 10.88 15.29 -4.20
N LEU A 308 11.56 14.16 -4.38
CA LEU A 308 12.77 14.08 -5.22
C LEU A 308 12.48 14.34 -6.70
N VAL A 309 11.24 14.24 -7.13
CA VAL A 309 10.77 14.45 -8.51
C VAL A 309 9.82 15.64 -8.63
N GLY A 310 9.72 16.46 -7.60
CA GLY A 310 8.96 17.72 -7.62
C GLY A 310 7.47 17.58 -7.28
N VAL A 311 7.00 16.42 -6.78
CA VAL A 311 5.61 16.23 -6.33
C VAL A 311 5.60 16.00 -4.81
N ASP A 312 5.36 17.06 -4.05
CA ASP A 312 5.38 17.03 -2.60
C ASP A 312 4.00 16.68 -2.02
N LEU A 313 3.78 15.37 -1.76
CA LEU A 313 2.52 14.88 -1.21
C LEU A 313 2.30 15.30 0.25
N ALA A 314 3.35 15.54 1.01
CA ALA A 314 3.23 15.98 2.40
C ALA A 314 2.81 17.45 2.47
N ALA A 315 3.36 18.32 1.64
CA ALA A 315 2.94 19.71 1.52
C ALA A 315 1.50 19.83 0.96
N ALA A 316 1.14 18.98 -0.02
CA ALA A 316 -0.23 18.92 -0.52
C ALA A 316 -1.22 18.48 0.58
N LEU A 317 -0.85 17.47 1.40
CA LEU A 317 -1.65 17.05 2.56
C LEU A 317 -1.81 18.19 3.56
N ARG A 318 -0.75 18.96 3.79
CA ARG A 318 -0.80 20.13 4.67
C ARG A 318 -1.82 21.17 4.17
N ALA A 319 -1.79 21.49 2.89
CA ALA A 319 -2.76 22.40 2.29
C ALA A 319 -4.21 21.92 2.49
N CYS A 320 -4.47 20.63 2.27
CA CYS A 320 -5.79 20.03 2.49
C CYS A 320 -6.24 20.10 3.96
N VAL A 321 -5.35 19.81 4.90
CA VAL A 321 -5.66 19.89 6.36
C VAL A 321 -5.92 21.32 6.80
N ASP A 322 -5.20 22.30 6.24
CA ASP A 322 -5.40 23.73 6.53
C ASP A 322 -6.61 24.31 5.78
N GLY A 323 -7.26 23.53 4.89
CA GLY A 323 -8.41 24.00 4.10
C GLY A 323 -8.06 25.03 3.03
N VAL A 324 -6.79 25.04 2.56
CA VAL A 324 -6.32 25.95 1.51
C VAL A 324 -6.09 25.20 0.19
N PRO A 325 -6.30 25.84 -0.97
CA PRO A 325 -6.05 25.22 -2.25
C PRO A 325 -4.57 24.83 -2.41
N TRP A 326 -4.32 23.64 -2.95
CA TRP A 326 -2.99 23.24 -3.37
C TRP A 326 -2.58 23.94 -4.67
N THR A 327 -1.45 24.62 -4.66
CA THR A 327 -0.93 25.38 -5.81
C THR A 327 0.37 24.81 -6.40
N GLY A 328 0.89 23.73 -5.79
CA GLY A 328 2.08 23.04 -6.27
C GLY A 328 1.78 22.06 -7.40
N PRO A 329 2.81 21.36 -7.90
CA PRO A 329 2.67 20.34 -8.95
C PRO A 329 1.67 19.24 -8.55
N THR A 330 0.76 18.92 -9.47
CA THR A 330 -0.26 17.87 -9.27
C THR A 330 0.15 16.53 -9.89
N ASP A 331 1.18 16.52 -10.74
CA ASP A 331 1.78 15.34 -11.37
C ASP A 331 3.25 15.61 -11.72
N LEU A 332 3.94 14.59 -12.22
CA LEU A 332 5.34 14.69 -12.63
C LEU A 332 5.54 15.79 -13.68
N PRO A 333 6.40 16.78 -13.42
CA PRO A 333 6.71 17.78 -14.42
C PRO A 333 7.48 17.12 -15.59
N GLY A 334 6.87 17.09 -16.78
CA GLY A 334 7.55 16.71 -18.01
C GLY A 334 7.78 15.21 -18.26
N GLY A 335 7.18 14.31 -17.49
CA GLY A 335 7.22 12.86 -17.75
C GLY A 335 8.65 12.28 -17.81
N THR A 336 9.43 12.40 -16.78
CA THR A 336 10.88 12.60 -16.83
C THR A 336 11.78 11.37 -17.01
N GLY A 337 11.33 10.12 -16.95
CA GLY A 337 12.28 8.98 -16.98
C GLY A 337 13.39 9.02 -15.92
N ARG A 338 13.23 9.81 -14.85
CA ARG A 338 14.18 9.88 -13.75
C ARG A 338 14.21 8.55 -13.02
N ARG A 339 15.41 8.03 -12.77
CA ARG A 339 15.62 6.74 -12.09
C ARG A 339 16.22 6.95 -10.74
N ILE A 340 15.86 6.09 -9.79
CA ILE A 340 16.38 6.10 -8.41
C ILE A 340 16.60 4.66 -7.97
N ALA A 341 17.78 4.40 -7.38
CA ALA A 341 18.06 3.18 -6.64
C ALA A 341 17.45 3.32 -5.23
N LEU A 342 16.51 2.45 -4.86
CA LEU A 342 15.83 2.50 -3.57
C LEU A 342 16.70 1.86 -2.49
N PHE A 343 16.89 2.59 -1.40
CA PHE A 343 17.64 2.13 -0.24
C PHE A 343 16.69 1.60 0.85
N PRO A 344 16.96 0.45 1.46
CA PRO A 344 18.15 -0.40 1.31
C PRO A 344 17.98 -1.51 0.25
N GLN A 345 16.88 -1.55 -0.50
CA GLN A 345 16.48 -2.64 -1.38
C GLN A 345 17.55 -2.99 -2.41
N GLU A 346 18.08 -1.97 -3.11
CA GLU A 346 19.08 -2.20 -4.13
C GLU A 346 20.42 -2.65 -3.54
N TRP A 347 20.77 -2.12 -2.37
CA TRP A 347 21.95 -2.59 -1.63
C TRP A 347 21.86 -4.08 -1.26
N TYR A 348 20.67 -4.53 -0.82
CA TYR A 348 20.47 -5.95 -0.49
C TYR A 348 20.39 -6.84 -1.73
N ARG A 349 19.89 -6.30 -2.84
CA ARG A 349 19.85 -7.05 -4.10
C ARG A 349 21.25 -7.31 -4.64
N ASP A 350 22.08 -6.30 -4.67
CA ASP A 350 23.43 -6.33 -5.20
C ASP A 350 24.24 -5.13 -4.70
N PRO A 351 25.12 -5.29 -3.70
CA PRO A 351 25.94 -4.20 -3.18
C PRO A 351 26.90 -3.59 -4.22
N GLU A 352 27.23 -4.33 -5.28
CA GLU A 352 28.10 -3.89 -6.39
C GLU A 352 27.30 -3.44 -7.63
N SER A 353 26.00 -3.24 -7.47
CA SER A 353 25.10 -2.87 -8.54
C SER A 353 25.56 -1.59 -9.27
N ALA A 354 25.60 -1.65 -10.59
CA ALA A 354 25.83 -0.48 -11.42
C ALA A 354 24.80 0.64 -11.19
N TRP A 355 23.60 0.31 -10.73
CA TRP A 355 22.58 1.30 -10.37
C TRP A 355 22.98 2.11 -9.14
N LEU A 356 23.58 1.49 -8.12
CA LEU A 356 24.09 2.21 -6.94
C LEU A 356 25.25 3.15 -7.29
N ALA A 357 26.06 2.77 -8.28
CA ALA A 357 27.19 3.59 -8.71
C ALA A 357 26.77 4.78 -9.60
N THR A 358 25.66 4.68 -10.31
CA THR A 358 25.30 5.64 -11.38
C THR A 358 24.02 6.44 -11.12
N LEU A 359 23.13 5.95 -10.26
CA LEU A 359 21.87 6.62 -9.97
C LEU A 359 21.89 7.31 -8.59
N PRO A 360 21.09 8.37 -8.41
CA PRO A 360 20.81 8.87 -7.08
C PRO A 360 20.09 7.79 -6.26
N SER A 361 20.47 7.68 -4.99
CA SER A 361 19.77 6.86 -4.02
C SER A 361 18.85 7.73 -3.16
N ASP A 362 17.77 7.11 -2.68
CA ASP A 362 16.88 7.74 -1.71
C ASP A 362 17.32 7.48 -0.25
N ALA A 363 18.56 7.06 -0.02
CA ALA A 363 19.09 6.82 1.32
C ALA A 363 18.84 8.01 2.27
N PRO A 364 18.40 7.76 3.53
CA PRO A 364 18.03 8.82 4.47
C PRO A 364 19.25 9.48 5.13
N TRP A 365 20.10 10.13 4.35
CA TRP A 365 21.31 10.80 4.84
C TRP A 365 21.05 11.85 5.93
N HIS A 366 19.85 12.45 5.90
CA HIS A 366 19.39 13.42 6.88
C HIS A 366 18.93 12.78 8.21
N ASP A 367 18.86 11.45 8.28
CA ASP A 367 18.43 10.68 9.45
C ASP A 367 19.40 9.50 9.72
N PRO A 368 20.57 9.76 10.31
CA PRO A 368 21.61 8.73 10.51
C PRO A 368 21.13 7.53 11.34
N ARG A 369 20.25 7.75 12.32
CA ARG A 369 19.71 6.65 13.13
C ARG A 369 18.83 5.71 12.32
N LEU A 370 17.98 6.26 11.46
CA LEU A 370 17.16 5.46 10.54
C LEU A 370 18.05 4.76 9.51
N PHE A 371 19.04 5.46 8.95
CA PHE A 371 20.00 4.88 8.01
C PHE A 371 20.68 3.64 8.58
N GLU A 372 21.25 3.74 9.79
CA GLU A 372 21.87 2.60 10.48
C GLU A 372 20.89 1.45 10.76
N ALA A 373 19.66 1.77 11.15
CA ALA A 373 18.64 0.77 11.40
C ALA A 373 18.26 0.03 10.11
N MET A 374 18.13 0.74 8.99
CA MET A 374 17.82 0.16 7.68
C MET A 374 18.92 -0.79 7.18
N LEU A 375 20.19 -0.57 7.55
CA LEU A 375 21.28 -1.47 7.25
C LEU A 375 21.28 -2.77 8.08
N LYS A 376 20.63 -2.77 9.23
CA LYS A 376 20.64 -3.91 10.19
C LYS A 376 19.41 -4.80 10.04
N ILE A 377 18.30 -4.26 9.57
CA ILE A 377 17.09 -5.06 9.32
C ILE A 377 17.28 -5.71 7.95
N PRO A 378 17.49 -7.03 7.87
CA PRO A 378 17.44 -7.69 6.58
C PRO A 378 16.07 -7.34 5.98
N TYR A 379 16.06 -6.87 4.75
CA TYR A 379 14.82 -6.62 4.01
C TYR A 379 14.18 -7.98 3.82
N ALA A 380 13.51 -8.42 4.89
CA ALA A 380 12.90 -9.72 4.97
C ALA A 380 11.76 -9.73 3.98
N THR A 381 12.04 -10.33 2.94
CA THR A 381 11.17 -10.63 1.86
C THR A 381 10.27 -11.73 2.33
N ASN A 382 9.09 -11.35 2.76
CA ASN A 382 7.97 -12.29 2.92
C ASN A 382 7.46 -12.82 1.55
N ALA A 383 8.25 -12.68 0.50
CA ALA A 383 8.05 -13.37 -0.76
C ALA A 383 8.71 -14.74 -0.64
N VAL A 384 7.97 -15.74 -0.20
CA VAL A 384 8.34 -17.14 -0.42
C VAL A 384 8.52 -17.28 -1.92
N PRO A 385 9.71 -17.70 -2.41
CA PRO A 385 9.92 -17.90 -3.83
C PRO A 385 8.87 -18.89 -4.34
N VAL A 386 8.18 -18.55 -5.40
CA VAL A 386 7.16 -19.42 -6.02
C VAL A 386 7.73 -20.80 -6.37
N ARG A 387 9.04 -20.90 -6.61
CA ARG A 387 9.73 -22.18 -6.84
C ARG A 387 9.75 -23.12 -5.61
N GLU A 388 9.74 -22.61 -4.40
CA GLU A 388 9.69 -23.46 -3.20
C GLU A 388 8.29 -24.01 -2.92
N LEU A 389 7.25 -23.36 -3.48
CA LEU A 389 5.87 -23.83 -3.39
C LEU A 389 5.54 -24.93 -4.44
N ILE A 390 6.36 -25.09 -5.46
CA ILE A 390 6.12 -25.99 -6.61
C ILE A 390 7.06 -27.19 -6.62
N SER A 391 8.08 -27.26 -5.75
CA SER A 391 8.91 -28.45 -5.64
C SER A 391 8.09 -29.59 -5.03
N PRO A 392 7.80 -30.67 -5.77
CA PRO A 392 7.28 -31.88 -5.15
C PRO A 392 8.34 -32.34 -4.15
N GLY A 393 7.96 -32.48 -2.89
CA GLY A 393 8.79 -33.15 -1.90
C GLY A 393 9.18 -34.53 -2.38
N PRO A 394 10.30 -35.10 -1.88
CA PRO A 394 10.86 -36.37 -2.31
C PRO A 394 9.89 -37.52 -2.12
#